data_4ca84f833e1193ddca19fdf17df1681d
#
_entry.id   4ca84f833e1193ddca19fdf17df1681d
#
_cell.length_a   1.000
_cell.length_b   1.000
_cell.length_c   1.000
_cell.angle_alpha   90.00
_cell.angle_beta   90.00
_cell.angle_gamma   90.00
#
_symmetry.space_group_name_H-M   'P 1'
#
loop_
_entity.id
_entity.type
_entity.pdbx_description
1 polymer ?
#
loop_
_entity_poly.entity_id
_entity_poly.type
_entity_poly.pdbx_seq_one_letter_code
_entity_poly.pdbx_strand_id
1 'polypeptide(L)'
;MNERVQVIDSREREIVAVWRKGRLSRGTITNYLYWVRRFRKCCEKRNLIEAEQLTVAGVERFLRAYVGARLRGRRSAQNSCGVASNALHAWACALRDLGTPLPQWREKPTPQLPPLVDEYCKYRRLHNGVSDATLIRDIETARSFLLHLRSRMKPVERTTLNDVDAFVRNLSTRLAKRTVADTCSSLRAFLRFLQITGKLSADLAGAVIAPRYRIDEHPPRTLPWRDVQKILHSISRSQAPGKRDFAIMLLLATYGLGAAEVLALRLDDLDWQAGVLRARRPKTNVPIELPLLPAVAKALAAYLRKERPPARSNRHLFLRKKMPYERMTSGAIRHRIQHYAHLAGISAKIIGAHAFRHSHAARQVDAGANIKVVSDILGHRSSSSTSIYVRVALRRLRTVALPVPR
;
A
#
# COMPACT_ATOMS: atom_id res chain seq x y z
N MET A 1 -22.33 -29.03 31.58
CA MET A 1 -22.63 -27.63 31.22
C MET A 1 -21.61 -26.62 31.75
N ASN A 2 -20.87 -26.93 32.80
CA ASN A 2 -19.92 -26.00 33.45
C ASN A 2 -18.51 -25.93 32.84
N GLU A 3 -17.97 -26.97 32.22
CA GLU A 3 -16.62 -26.97 31.69
C GLU A 3 -16.44 -26.08 30.45
N ARG A 4 -17.44 -25.99 29.54
CA ARG A 4 -17.37 -25.12 28.36
C ARG A 4 -17.40 -23.65 28.70
N VAL A 5 -18.11 -23.26 29.76
CA VAL A 5 -18.21 -21.87 30.22
C VAL A 5 -16.92 -21.40 30.88
N GLN A 6 -16.25 -22.27 31.67
CA GLN A 6 -14.97 -21.93 32.32
C GLN A 6 -13.81 -21.83 31.33
N VAL A 7 -13.76 -22.64 30.29
CA VAL A 7 -12.72 -22.58 29.24
C VAL A 7 -12.84 -21.30 28.41
N ILE A 8 -14.07 -20.84 28.15
CA ILE A 8 -14.32 -19.60 27.42
C ILE A 8 -13.85 -18.40 28.24
N ASP A 9 -14.08 -18.39 29.54
CA ASP A 9 -13.67 -17.28 30.43
C ASP A 9 -12.14 -17.22 30.61
N SER A 10 -11.42 -18.34 30.61
CA SER A 10 -9.95 -18.36 30.63
C SER A 10 -9.35 -17.77 29.35
N ARG A 11 -9.83 -18.15 28.16
CA ARG A 11 -9.37 -17.60 26.88
C ARG A 11 -9.67 -16.10 26.74
N GLU A 12 -10.82 -15.65 27.23
CA GLU A 12 -11.17 -14.22 27.24
C GLU A 12 -10.17 -13.45 28.10
N ARG A 13 -9.78 -13.97 29.26
CA ARG A 13 -8.77 -13.37 30.14
C ARG A 13 -7.40 -13.28 29.48
N GLU A 14 -6.96 -14.35 28.81
CA GLU A 14 -5.70 -14.37 28.06
C GLU A 14 -5.68 -13.35 26.94
N ILE A 15 -6.76 -13.25 26.16
CA ILE A 15 -6.87 -12.26 25.07
C ILE A 15 -6.91 -10.84 25.62
N VAL A 16 -7.62 -10.61 26.71
CA VAL A 16 -7.63 -9.30 27.39
C VAL A 16 -6.22 -8.95 27.89
N ALA A 17 -5.44 -9.90 28.37
CA ALA A 17 -4.05 -9.68 28.77
C ALA A 17 -3.18 -9.29 27.53
N VAL A 18 -3.36 -9.97 26.40
CA VAL A 18 -2.70 -9.61 25.13
C VAL A 18 -3.08 -8.18 24.71
N TRP A 19 -4.34 -7.83 24.78
CA TRP A 19 -4.81 -6.51 24.42
C TRP A 19 -4.30 -5.41 25.36
N ARG A 20 -4.23 -5.68 26.68
CA ARG A 20 -3.63 -4.75 27.66
C ARG A 20 -2.14 -4.58 27.42
N LYS A 21 -1.41 -5.64 27.14
CA LYS A 21 0.01 -5.58 26.75
C LYS A 21 0.18 -4.79 25.46
N GLY A 22 -0.77 -4.88 24.53
CA GLY A 22 -0.86 -4.07 23.32
C GLY A 22 -1.32 -2.63 23.55
N ARG A 23 -1.48 -2.20 24.81
CA ARG A 23 -1.88 -0.84 25.20
C ARG A 23 -3.24 -0.38 24.66
N LEU A 24 -4.19 -1.32 24.49
CA LEU A 24 -5.57 -0.93 24.26
C LEU A 24 -6.14 -0.26 25.52
N SER A 25 -6.90 0.81 25.33
CA SER A 25 -7.57 1.46 26.44
C SER A 25 -8.65 0.55 27.06
N ARG A 26 -8.90 0.72 28.34
CA ARG A 26 -9.95 -0.04 29.05
C ARG A 26 -11.31 0.05 28.34
N GLY A 27 -11.70 1.25 27.89
CA GLY A 27 -12.93 1.46 27.15
C GLY A 27 -12.97 0.72 25.80
N THR A 28 -11.83 0.66 25.07
CA THR A 28 -11.74 -0.10 23.83
C THR A 28 -11.91 -1.60 24.08
N ILE A 29 -11.26 -2.13 25.11
CA ILE A 29 -11.37 -3.55 25.50
C ILE A 29 -12.81 -3.90 25.85
N THR A 30 -13.47 -3.09 26.68
CA THR A 30 -14.88 -3.29 27.06
C THR A 30 -15.79 -3.30 25.83
N ASN A 31 -15.59 -2.37 24.90
CA ASN A 31 -16.37 -2.31 23.67
C ASN A 31 -16.09 -3.52 22.75
N TYR A 32 -14.84 -3.98 22.66
CA TYR A 32 -14.49 -5.16 21.87
C TYR A 32 -15.12 -6.42 22.45
N LEU A 33 -15.07 -6.62 23.76
CA LEU A 33 -15.71 -7.76 24.44
C LEU A 33 -17.23 -7.74 24.26
N TYR A 34 -17.85 -6.57 24.26
CA TYR A 34 -19.27 -6.43 23.98
C TYR A 34 -19.65 -7.03 22.61
N TRP A 35 -18.87 -6.75 21.56
CA TRP A 35 -19.13 -7.27 20.23
C TRP A 35 -18.79 -8.75 20.09
N VAL A 36 -17.71 -9.20 20.72
CA VAL A 36 -17.31 -10.62 20.73
C VAL A 36 -18.37 -11.49 21.39
N ARG A 37 -18.84 -11.10 22.56
CA ARG A 37 -19.89 -11.85 23.28
C ARG A 37 -21.19 -11.94 22.50
N ARG A 38 -21.56 -10.89 21.78
CA ARG A 38 -22.75 -10.90 20.91
C ARG A 38 -22.58 -11.79 19.69
N PHE A 39 -21.42 -11.77 19.11
CA PHE A 39 -21.09 -12.65 17.99
C PHE A 39 -21.16 -14.12 18.41
N ARG A 40 -20.57 -14.49 19.55
CA ARG A 40 -20.64 -15.80 20.15
C ARG A 40 -22.09 -16.25 20.38
N LYS A 41 -22.88 -15.43 21.05
CA LYS A 41 -24.29 -15.71 21.24
C LYS A 41 -25.08 -15.88 19.95
N CYS A 42 -24.68 -15.19 18.89
CA CYS A 42 -25.27 -15.37 17.56
C CYS A 42 -24.87 -16.71 16.93
N CYS A 43 -23.60 -17.11 17.07
CA CYS A 43 -23.12 -18.42 16.61
C CYS A 43 -23.80 -19.56 17.36
N GLU A 44 -23.88 -19.48 18.70
CA GLU A 44 -24.58 -20.47 19.55
C GLU A 44 -26.03 -20.65 19.13
N LYS A 45 -26.78 -19.55 18.98
CA LYS A 45 -28.20 -19.59 18.56
C LYS A 45 -28.42 -20.22 17.18
N ARG A 46 -27.41 -20.22 16.32
CA ARG A 46 -27.45 -20.76 14.97
C ARG A 46 -26.71 -22.09 14.81
N ASN A 47 -26.25 -22.64 15.92
CA ASN A 47 -25.44 -23.86 15.96
C ASN A 47 -24.20 -23.80 15.02
N LEU A 48 -23.53 -22.65 14.98
CA LEU A 48 -22.34 -22.38 14.16
C LEU A 48 -21.07 -22.43 15.02
N ILE A 49 -19.99 -22.95 14.45
CA ILE A 49 -18.68 -22.96 15.09
C ILE A 49 -18.06 -21.56 15.02
N GLU A 50 -17.81 -20.91 16.16
CA GLU A 50 -17.25 -19.55 16.25
C GLU A 50 -16.00 -19.37 15.39
N ALA A 51 -15.06 -20.31 15.51
CA ALA A 51 -13.78 -20.25 14.80
C ALA A 51 -13.93 -20.16 13.27
N GLU A 52 -14.87 -20.93 12.70
CA GLU A 52 -15.14 -20.93 11.25
C GLU A 52 -15.82 -19.65 10.77
N GLN A 53 -16.56 -18.99 11.65
CA GLN A 53 -17.28 -17.74 11.33
C GLN A 53 -16.43 -16.48 11.52
N LEU A 54 -15.21 -16.59 12.07
CA LEU A 54 -14.27 -15.48 12.23
C LEU A 54 -13.57 -15.13 10.90
N THR A 55 -14.39 -14.83 9.89
CA THR A 55 -14.00 -14.34 8.57
C THR A 55 -14.74 -13.05 8.25
N VAL A 56 -14.31 -12.28 7.25
CA VAL A 56 -15.05 -11.08 6.80
C VAL A 56 -16.49 -11.45 6.43
N ALA A 57 -16.68 -12.53 5.66
CA ALA A 57 -18.02 -12.96 5.23
C ALA A 57 -18.91 -13.38 6.41
N GLY A 58 -18.37 -14.12 7.38
CA GLY A 58 -19.12 -14.53 8.58
C GLY A 58 -19.51 -13.33 9.44
N VAL A 59 -18.57 -12.39 9.64
CA VAL A 59 -18.82 -11.15 10.38
C VAL A 59 -19.82 -10.25 9.68
N GLU A 60 -19.77 -10.12 8.36
CA GLU A 60 -20.78 -9.38 7.60
C GLU A 60 -22.16 -9.98 7.69
N ARG A 61 -22.29 -11.32 7.65
CA ARG A 61 -23.58 -12.01 7.89
C ARG A 61 -24.13 -11.70 9.28
N PHE A 62 -23.28 -11.75 10.30
CA PHE A 62 -23.66 -11.38 11.67
C PHE A 62 -24.12 -9.92 11.74
N LEU A 63 -23.35 -8.99 11.18
CA LEU A 63 -23.67 -7.57 11.21
C LEU A 63 -24.97 -7.25 10.49
N ARG A 64 -25.21 -7.85 9.33
CA ARG A 64 -26.49 -7.71 8.59
C ARG A 64 -27.67 -8.19 9.43
N ALA A 65 -27.54 -9.33 10.08
CA ALA A 65 -28.60 -9.87 10.91
C ALA A 65 -28.83 -9.05 12.18
N TYR A 66 -27.78 -8.52 12.79
CA TYR A 66 -27.85 -7.77 14.05
C TYR A 66 -28.25 -6.30 13.84
N VAL A 67 -27.66 -5.65 12.83
CA VAL A 67 -27.89 -4.22 12.54
C VAL A 67 -29.21 -4.03 11.76
N GLY A 68 -29.51 -4.93 10.82
CA GLY A 68 -30.76 -4.91 10.07
C GLY A 68 -32.01 -5.00 10.93
N ALA A 69 -31.88 -5.65 12.10
CA ALA A 69 -32.99 -5.78 13.05
C ALA A 69 -33.16 -4.58 14.02
N ARG A 70 -32.11 -3.76 14.25
CA ARG A 70 -32.10 -2.77 15.34
C ARG A 70 -31.72 -1.33 14.99
N LEU A 71 -31.13 -1.07 13.83
CA LEU A 71 -30.51 0.22 13.53
C LEU A 71 -30.87 0.82 12.16
N ARG A 72 -32.02 0.50 11.59
CA ARG A 72 -32.49 1.12 10.35
C ARG A 72 -32.51 2.65 10.51
N GLY A 73 -31.70 3.35 9.72
CA GLY A 73 -31.81 4.80 9.52
C GLY A 73 -30.87 5.72 10.32
N ARG A 74 -29.86 5.24 11.05
CA ARG A 74 -28.95 6.12 11.81
C ARG A 74 -27.51 6.08 11.27
N ARG A 75 -26.86 7.26 11.10
CA ARG A 75 -25.40 7.39 10.87
C ARG A 75 -24.56 6.61 11.91
N SER A 76 -25.10 6.40 13.10
CA SER A 76 -24.57 5.53 14.15
C SER A 76 -24.41 4.06 13.74
N ALA A 77 -25.22 3.54 12.80
CA ALA A 77 -25.16 2.16 12.35
C ALA A 77 -23.85 1.81 11.60
N GLN A 78 -23.42 2.69 10.71
CA GLN A 78 -22.16 2.49 9.96
C GLN A 78 -20.94 2.52 10.89
N ASN A 79 -20.91 3.44 11.85
CA ASN A 79 -19.82 3.50 12.84
C ASN A 79 -19.81 2.25 13.73
N SER A 80 -20.98 1.77 14.14
CA SER A 80 -21.11 0.56 14.96
C SER A 80 -20.67 -0.70 14.21
N CYS A 81 -20.99 -0.83 12.92
CA CYS A 81 -20.51 -1.92 12.07
C CYS A 81 -18.98 -1.92 11.92
N GLY A 82 -18.38 -0.75 11.73
CA GLY A 82 -16.92 -0.61 11.66
C GLY A 82 -16.22 -1.00 12.97
N VAL A 83 -16.79 -0.59 14.11
CA VAL A 83 -16.24 -0.96 15.42
C VAL A 83 -16.38 -2.45 15.69
N ALA A 84 -17.54 -3.05 15.37
CA ALA A 84 -17.79 -4.47 15.54
C ALA A 84 -16.87 -5.33 14.67
N SER A 85 -16.70 -4.98 13.39
CA SER A 85 -15.76 -5.65 12.49
C SER A 85 -14.32 -5.58 13.02
N ASN A 86 -13.88 -4.42 13.50
CA ASN A 86 -12.55 -4.27 14.09
C ASN A 86 -12.39 -5.09 15.37
N ALA A 87 -13.42 -5.16 16.21
CA ALA A 87 -13.39 -5.96 17.44
C ALA A 87 -13.25 -7.45 17.15
N LEU A 88 -14.04 -7.99 16.22
CA LEU A 88 -14.01 -9.40 15.84
C LEU A 88 -12.71 -9.76 15.10
N HIS A 89 -12.19 -8.85 14.29
CA HIS A 89 -10.87 -9.05 13.67
C HIS A 89 -9.75 -9.05 14.72
N ALA A 90 -9.79 -8.13 15.68
CA ALA A 90 -8.83 -8.11 16.78
C ALA A 90 -8.89 -9.38 17.64
N TRP A 91 -10.09 -9.92 17.84
CA TRP A 91 -10.32 -11.19 18.51
C TRP A 91 -9.71 -12.35 17.73
N ALA A 92 -10.00 -12.47 16.43
CA ALA A 92 -9.42 -13.49 15.56
C ALA A 92 -7.88 -13.44 15.52
N CYS A 93 -7.28 -12.25 15.48
CA CYS A 93 -5.84 -12.10 15.54
C CYS A 93 -5.25 -12.59 16.85
N ALA A 94 -5.87 -12.22 17.98
CA ALA A 94 -5.41 -12.68 19.30
C ALA A 94 -5.53 -14.18 19.47
N LEU A 95 -6.60 -14.80 18.97
CA LEU A 95 -6.76 -16.26 18.96
C LEU A 95 -5.68 -16.94 18.15
N ARG A 96 -5.31 -16.42 16.98
CA ARG A 96 -4.19 -16.96 16.17
C ARG A 96 -2.85 -16.81 16.90
N ASP A 97 -2.61 -15.67 17.53
CA ASP A 97 -1.38 -15.44 18.32
C ASP A 97 -1.27 -16.42 19.51
N LEU A 98 -2.40 -16.92 20.00
CA LEU A 98 -2.50 -17.97 21.02
C LEU A 98 -2.51 -19.39 20.44
N GLY A 99 -2.28 -19.54 19.12
CA GLY A 99 -2.17 -20.86 18.46
C GLY A 99 -3.49 -21.48 18.01
N THR A 100 -4.62 -20.77 18.06
CA THR A 100 -5.89 -21.31 17.55
C THR A 100 -5.89 -21.30 16.01
N PRO A 101 -6.10 -22.44 15.33
CA PRO A 101 -6.25 -22.47 13.89
C PRO A 101 -7.56 -21.78 13.49
N LEU A 102 -7.46 -20.73 12.67
CA LEU A 102 -8.59 -19.98 12.18
C LEU A 102 -8.48 -19.80 10.66
N PRO A 103 -9.61 -19.74 9.92
CA PRO A 103 -9.61 -19.43 8.52
C PRO A 103 -9.00 -18.05 8.27
N GLN A 104 -8.58 -17.79 7.04
CA GLN A 104 -8.08 -16.46 6.69
C GLN A 104 -9.20 -15.44 6.88
N TRP A 105 -8.89 -14.34 7.59
CA TRP A 105 -9.85 -13.27 7.86
C TRP A 105 -10.50 -12.70 6.58
N ARG A 106 -9.68 -12.51 5.56
CA ARG A 106 -10.14 -12.19 4.22
C ARG A 106 -9.82 -13.37 3.32
N GLU A 107 -10.82 -14.15 2.99
CA GLU A 107 -10.81 -14.74 1.66
C GLU A 107 -10.75 -13.56 0.71
N LYS A 108 -9.65 -13.45 -0.05
CA LYS A 108 -9.71 -12.58 -1.22
C LYS A 108 -10.87 -13.15 -2.03
N PRO A 109 -12.01 -12.43 -2.20
CA PRO A 109 -12.96 -12.89 -3.17
C PRO A 109 -12.14 -12.97 -4.45
N THR A 110 -11.99 -14.15 -4.99
CA THR A 110 -11.49 -14.29 -6.35
C THR A 110 -12.53 -13.52 -7.16
N PRO A 111 -12.24 -12.31 -7.66
CA PRO A 111 -13.21 -11.60 -8.43
C PRO A 111 -13.58 -12.55 -9.56
N GLN A 112 -14.85 -12.88 -9.69
CA GLN A 112 -15.33 -13.61 -10.87
C GLN A 112 -15.07 -12.67 -12.04
N LEU A 113 -13.91 -12.84 -12.63
CA LEU A 113 -13.56 -12.10 -13.82
C LEU A 113 -14.37 -12.68 -14.98
N PRO A 114 -14.84 -11.84 -15.90
CA PRO A 114 -15.39 -12.36 -17.15
C PRO A 114 -14.37 -13.36 -17.73
N PRO A 115 -14.83 -14.49 -18.29
CA PRO A 115 -13.92 -15.56 -18.75
C PRO A 115 -12.75 -15.06 -19.61
N LEU A 116 -13.02 -14.15 -20.52
CA LEU A 116 -12.01 -13.50 -21.37
C LEU A 116 -10.96 -12.72 -20.58
N VAL A 117 -11.37 -12.04 -19.51
CA VAL A 117 -10.44 -11.27 -18.66
C VAL A 117 -9.60 -12.21 -17.79
N ASP A 118 -10.17 -13.31 -17.33
CA ASP A 118 -9.43 -14.33 -16.58
C ASP A 118 -8.36 -15.01 -17.46
N GLU A 119 -8.72 -15.36 -18.70
CA GLU A 119 -7.80 -15.88 -19.70
C GLU A 119 -6.66 -14.88 -19.97
N TYR A 120 -6.99 -13.60 -20.14
CA TYR A 120 -6.00 -12.53 -20.28
C TYR A 120 -5.07 -12.42 -19.06
N CYS A 121 -5.60 -12.54 -17.85
CA CYS A 121 -4.79 -12.52 -16.64
C CYS A 121 -3.79 -13.66 -16.58
N LYS A 122 -4.23 -14.88 -16.93
CA LYS A 122 -3.37 -16.07 -17.01
C LYS A 122 -2.26 -15.85 -18.04
N TYR A 123 -2.63 -15.36 -19.23
CA TYR A 123 -1.68 -15.03 -20.29
C TYR A 123 -0.62 -14.01 -19.83
N ARG A 124 -1.04 -12.90 -19.21
CA ARG A 124 -0.14 -11.85 -18.72
C ARG A 124 0.83 -12.32 -17.65
N ARG A 125 0.37 -13.20 -16.75
CA ARG A 125 1.24 -13.80 -15.73
C ARG A 125 2.25 -14.76 -16.33
N LEU A 126 1.80 -15.66 -17.19
CA LEU A 126 2.61 -16.73 -17.75
C LEU A 126 3.66 -16.21 -18.75
N HIS A 127 3.23 -15.39 -19.69
CA HIS A 127 4.11 -14.97 -20.79
C HIS A 127 4.88 -13.67 -20.53
N ASN A 128 4.35 -12.77 -19.73
CA ASN A 128 4.95 -11.46 -19.55
C ASN A 128 5.52 -11.21 -18.14
N GLY A 129 5.27 -12.09 -17.18
CA GLY A 129 5.78 -11.95 -15.82
C GLY A 129 5.44 -10.60 -15.15
N VAL A 130 4.28 -10.02 -15.48
CA VAL A 130 3.90 -8.69 -14.99
C VAL A 130 3.64 -8.68 -13.49
N SER A 131 3.96 -7.57 -12.83
CA SER A 131 3.66 -7.39 -11.41
C SER A 131 2.15 -7.34 -11.15
N ASP A 132 1.72 -7.72 -9.93
CA ASP A 132 0.32 -7.65 -9.54
C ASP A 132 -0.28 -6.24 -9.72
N ALA A 133 0.50 -5.18 -9.46
CA ALA A 133 0.05 -3.80 -9.66
C ALA A 133 -0.20 -3.46 -11.14
N THR A 134 0.62 -4.00 -12.04
CA THR A 134 0.42 -3.89 -13.50
C THR A 134 -0.81 -4.68 -13.92
N LEU A 135 -0.93 -5.90 -13.41
CA LEU A 135 -2.05 -6.79 -13.72
C LEU A 135 -3.40 -6.20 -13.30
N ILE A 136 -3.49 -5.59 -12.11
CA ILE A 136 -4.71 -4.90 -11.66
C ILE A 136 -5.13 -3.81 -12.66
N ARG A 137 -4.19 -2.99 -13.11
CA ARG A 137 -4.46 -1.95 -14.09
C ARG A 137 -4.86 -2.52 -15.46
N ASP A 138 -4.21 -3.60 -15.89
CA ASP A 138 -4.53 -4.29 -17.13
C ASP A 138 -5.94 -4.87 -17.10
N ILE A 139 -6.35 -5.48 -15.97
CA ILE A 139 -7.71 -5.97 -15.72
C ILE A 139 -8.73 -4.83 -15.77
N GLU A 140 -8.47 -3.73 -15.07
CA GLU A 140 -9.36 -2.56 -15.04
C GLU A 140 -9.55 -1.98 -16.43
N THR A 141 -8.46 -1.88 -17.22
CA THR A 141 -8.51 -1.41 -18.60
C THR A 141 -9.30 -2.35 -19.49
N ALA A 142 -9.02 -3.66 -19.45
CA ALA A 142 -9.74 -4.66 -20.24
C ALA A 142 -11.25 -4.66 -19.93
N ARG A 143 -11.61 -4.65 -18.64
CA ARG A 143 -13.02 -4.56 -18.21
C ARG A 143 -13.69 -3.28 -18.70
N SER A 144 -13.00 -2.13 -18.57
CA SER A 144 -13.54 -0.84 -19.01
C SER A 144 -13.76 -0.81 -20.52
N PHE A 145 -12.84 -1.39 -21.29
CA PHE A 145 -12.98 -1.49 -22.74
C PHE A 145 -14.11 -2.45 -23.16
N LEU A 146 -14.23 -3.61 -22.51
CA LEU A 146 -15.34 -4.54 -22.75
C LEU A 146 -16.71 -3.92 -22.42
N LEU A 147 -16.80 -3.14 -21.34
CA LEU A 147 -18.02 -2.38 -21.01
C LEU A 147 -18.34 -1.32 -22.07
N HIS A 148 -17.30 -0.64 -22.60
CA HIS A 148 -17.47 0.30 -23.69
C HIS A 148 -18.02 -0.37 -24.97
N LEU A 149 -17.50 -1.53 -25.37
CA LEU A 149 -18.02 -2.30 -26.50
C LEU A 149 -19.48 -2.76 -26.24
N ARG A 150 -19.74 -3.26 -25.04
CA ARG A 150 -21.09 -3.70 -24.65
C ARG A 150 -22.11 -2.54 -24.71
N SER A 151 -21.75 -1.34 -24.29
CA SER A 151 -22.63 -0.17 -24.38
C SER A 151 -22.98 0.20 -25.83
N ARG A 152 -22.19 -0.27 -26.79
CA ARG A 152 -22.39 -0.12 -28.23
C ARG A 152 -23.00 -1.38 -28.89
N MET A 153 -23.48 -2.35 -28.09
CA MET A 153 -24.02 -3.62 -28.56
C MET A 153 -23.06 -4.39 -29.49
N LYS A 154 -21.74 -4.27 -29.24
CA LYS A 154 -20.72 -4.79 -30.14
C LYS A 154 -19.93 -5.94 -29.50
N PRO A 155 -19.85 -7.11 -30.15
CA PRO A 155 -19.01 -8.21 -29.68
C PRO A 155 -17.52 -7.90 -29.92
N VAL A 156 -16.64 -8.56 -29.15
CA VAL A 156 -15.19 -8.32 -29.16
C VAL A 156 -14.58 -8.58 -30.54
N GLU A 157 -15.05 -9.61 -31.21
CA GLU A 157 -14.56 -10.07 -32.53
C GLU A 157 -14.80 -9.03 -33.64
N ARG A 158 -15.78 -8.17 -33.45
CA ARG A 158 -16.13 -7.07 -34.38
C ARG A 158 -15.56 -5.73 -33.99
N THR A 159 -14.59 -5.70 -33.06
CA THR A 159 -13.93 -4.45 -32.68
C THR A 159 -13.22 -3.81 -33.87
N THR A 160 -13.41 -2.53 -34.04
CA THR A 160 -12.78 -1.71 -35.09
C THR A 160 -11.89 -0.63 -34.50
N LEU A 161 -11.06 0.00 -35.34
CA LEU A 161 -10.27 1.15 -34.95
C LEU A 161 -11.13 2.30 -34.38
N ASN A 162 -12.31 2.55 -34.96
CA ASN A 162 -13.23 3.56 -34.48
C ASN A 162 -13.70 3.30 -33.04
N ASP A 163 -13.84 2.04 -32.62
CA ASP A 163 -14.21 1.71 -31.25
C ASP A 163 -13.09 1.99 -30.27
N VAL A 164 -11.84 1.68 -30.67
CA VAL A 164 -10.63 1.97 -29.90
C VAL A 164 -10.46 3.49 -29.74
N ASP A 165 -10.58 4.25 -30.82
CA ASP A 165 -10.50 5.70 -30.79
C ASP A 165 -11.59 6.36 -29.96
N ALA A 166 -12.82 5.87 -30.08
CA ALA A 166 -13.93 6.37 -29.28
C ALA A 166 -13.71 6.11 -27.78
N PHE A 167 -13.16 4.95 -27.42
CA PHE A 167 -12.79 4.64 -26.05
C PHE A 167 -11.70 5.58 -25.52
N VAL A 168 -10.61 5.76 -26.28
CA VAL A 168 -9.48 6.65 -25.88
C VAL A 168 -9.95 8.11 -25.78
N ARG A 169 -10.76 8.59 -26.72
CA ARG A 169 -11.38 9.94 -26.65
C ARG A 169 -12.22 10.11 -25.40
N ASN A 170 -13.08 9.15 -25.08
CA ASN A 170 -13.89 9.19 -23.87
C ASN A 170 -13.04 9.22 -22.59
N LEU A 171 -11.89 8.52 -22.55
CA LEU A 171 -10.95 8.61 -21.43
C LEU A 171 -10.31 10.00 -21.34
N SER A 172 -9.95 10.58 -22.48
CA SER A 172 -9.24 11.88 -22.55
C SER A 172 -10.08 13.06 -22.04
N THR A 173 -11.42 12.95 -22.07
CA THR A 173 -12.31 13.98 -21.51
C THR A 173 -12.35 13.98 -19.96
N ARG A 174 -11.94 12.88 -19.32
CA ARG A 174 -12.13 12.66 -17.88
C ARG A 174 -10.83 12.48 -17.11
N LEU A 175 -9.76 12.06 -17.78
CA LEU A 175 -8.51 11.67 -17.15
C LEU A 175 -7.35 12.56 -17.60
N ALA A 176 -6.34 12.69 -16.72
CA ALA A 176 -5.10 13.39 -17.07
C ALA A 176 -4.34 12.65 -18.20
N LYS A 177 -3.67 13.39 -19.09
CA LYS A 177 -2.91 12.86 -20.24
C LYS A 177 -2.02 11.66 -19.89
N ARG A 178 -1.30 11.71 -18.77
CA ARG A 178 -0.46 10.61 -18.29
C ARG A 178 -1.28 9.33 -17.99
N THR A 179 -2.42 9.47 -17.33
CA THR A 179 -3.29 8.34 -17.01
C THR A 179 -3.86 7.73 -18.29
N VAL A 180 -4.24 8.54 -19.25
CA VAL A 180 -4.69 8.07 -20.57
C VAL A 180 -3.57 7.30 -21.27
N ALA A 181 -2.34 7.83 -21.31
CA ALA A 181 -1.20 7.16 -21.92
C ALA A 181 -0.88 5.81 -21.25
N ASP A 182 -0.92 5.75 -19.91
CA ASP A 182 -0.75 4.50 -19.15
C ASP A 182 -1.88 3.48 -19.47
N THR A 183 -3.13 3.95 -19.60
CA THR A 183 -4.28 3.13 -20.00
C THR A 183 -4.15 2.63 -21.45
N CYS A 184 -3.70 3.48 -22.38
CA CYS A 184 -3.40 3.08 -23.76
C CYS A 184 -2.35 1.95 -23.81
N SER A 185 -1.34 1.99 -22.93
CA SER A 185 -0.34 0.91 -22.84
C SER A 185 -0.95 -0.41 -22.41
N SER A 186 -1.85 -0.40 -21.41
CA SER A 186 -2.59 -1.60 -20.99
C SER A 186 -3.58 -2.05 -22.06
N LEU A 187 -4.23 -1.14 -22.78
CA LEU A 187 -5.14 -1.45 -23.89
C LEU A 187 -4.40 -2.15 -25.04
N ARG A 188 -3.22 -1.64 -25.42
CA ARG A 188 -2.38 -2.32 -26.46
C ARG A 188 -2.05 -3.76 -26.05
N ALA A 189 -1.72 -3.98 -24.78
CA ALA A 189 -1.43 -5.32 -24.28
C ALA A 189 -2.66 -6.24 -24.37
N PHE A 190 -3.86 -5.74 -24.10
CA PHE A 190 -5.11 -6.48 -24.22
C PHE A 190 -5.46 -6.76 -25.70
N LEU A 191 -5.34 -5.79 -26.59
CA LEU A 191 -5.61 -5.97 -28.01
C LEU A 191 -4.64 -6.98 -28.66
N ARG A 192 -3.35 -6.96 -28.28
CA ARG A 192 -2.38 -7.98 -28.72
C ARG A 192 -2.77 -9.38 -28.25
N PHE A 193 -3.23 -9.50 -27.00
CA PHE A 193 -3.72 -10.77 -26.49
C PHE A 193 -4.92 -11.27 -27.32
N LEU A 194 -5.88 -10.41 -27.64
CA LEU A 194 -7.03 -10.78 -28.46
C LEU A 194 -6.63 -11.23 -29.86
N GLN A 195 -5.64 -10.57 -30.45
CA GLN A 195 -5.10 -10.94 -31.77
C GLN A 195 -4.38 -12.29 -31.73
N ILE A 196 -3.45 -12.48 -30.78
CA ILE A 196 -2.67 -13.74 -30.64
C ILE A 196 -3.57 -14.94 -30.35
N THR A 197 -4.69 -14.74 -29.64
CA THR A 197 -5.66 -15.81 -29.34
C THR A 197 -6.73 -15.98 -30.41
N GLY A 198 -6.60 -15.32 -31.56
CA GLY A 198 -7.53 -15.42 -32.69
C GLY A 198 -8.92 -14.81 -32.44
N LYS A 199 -9.10 -14.09 -31.34
CA LYS A 199 -10.35 -13.41 -31.01
C LYS A 199 -10.52 -12.07 -31.75
N LEU A 200 -9.46 -11.60 -32.38
CA LEU A 200 -9.45 -10.41 -33.20
C LEU A 200 -8.56 -10.68 -34.43
N SER A 201 -9.08 -10.47 -35.62
CA SER A 201 -8.34 -10.72 -36.88
C SER A 201 -7.39 -9.58 -37.23
N ALA A 202 -7.71 -8.35 -36.85
CA ALA A 202 -6.91 -7.16 -37.18
C ALA A 202 -5.95 -6.79 -36.06
N ASP A 203 -4.73 -6.33 -36.42
CA ASP A 203 -3.81 -5.70 -35.46
C ASP A 203 -4.26 -4.25 -35.14
N LEU A 204 -5.08 -4.12 -34.13
CA LEU A 204 -5.51 -2.83 -33.61
C LEU A 204 -4.55 -2.27 -32.55
N ALA A 205 -3.63 -3.07 -32.05
CA ALA A 205 -2.72 -2.64 -30.99
C ALA A 205 -1.75 -1.56 -31.46
N GLY A 206 -1.23 -1.70 -32.70
CA GLY A 206 -0.35 -0.71 -33.32
C GLY A 206 -1.03 0.63 -33.56
N ALA A 207 -2.31 0.61 -33.84
CA ALA A 207 -3.11 1.80 -34.14
C ALA A 207 -3.57 2.61 -32.92
N VAL A 208 -3.38 2.12 -31.69
CA VAL A 208 -3.73 2.86 -30.47
C VAL A 208 -2.85 4.11 -30.32
N ILE A 209 -3.37 5.28 -30.52
CA ILE A 209 -2.66 6.54 -30.34
C ILE A 209 -2.77 6.99 -28.89
N ALA A 210 -1.64 7.12 -28.20
CA ALA A 210 -1.59 7.66 -26.85
C ALA A 210 -1.28 9.16 -26.88
N PRO A 211 -1.86 9.97 -25.99
CA PRO A 211 -1.51 11.38 -25.91
C PRO A 211 -0.03 11.52 -25.52
N ARG A 212 0.68 12.38 -26.26
CA ARG A 212 2.06 12.74 -25.91
C ARG A 212 2.04 13.55 -24.62
N TYR A 213 2.80 13.11 -23.63
CA TYR A 213 3.09 13.89 -22.44
C TYR A 213 4.61 13.91 -22.24
N ARG A 214 5.14 15.05 -21.88
CA ARG A 214 6.55 15.16 -21.55
C ARG A 214 6.71 14.90 -20.06
N ILE A 215 7.54 13.92 -19.71
CA ILE A 215 7.92 13.66 -18.29
C ILE A 215 8.58 14.91 -17.69
N ASP A 216 9.09 15.77 -18.57
CA ASP A 216 9.88 16.96 -18.24
C ASP A 216 9.06 18.22 -17.97
N GLU A 217 7.76 18.21 -18.26
CA GLU A 217 6.87 19.38 -18.07
C GLU A 217 6.76 19.80 -16.60
N HIS A 218 7.03 18.87 -15.69
CA HIS A 218 6.99 19.17 -14.26
C HIS A 218 8.30 18.78 -13.60
N PRO A 219 8.96 19.69 -12.87
CA PRO A 219 10.12 19.34 -12.08
C PRO A 219 9.76 18.26 -11.07
N PRO A 220 10.72 17.40 -10.70
CA PRO A 220 10.49 16.41 -9.67
C PRO A 220 10.06 17.11 -8.38
N ARG A 221 9.08 16.52 -7.69
CA ARG A 221 8.58 17.06 -6.42
C ARG A 221 9.59 16.80 -5.31
N THR A 222 10.68 17.55 -5.35
CA THR A 222 11.70 17.53 -4.30
C THR A 222 11.32 18.51 -3.19
N LEU A 223 11.61 18.15 -1.97
CA LEU A 223 11.62 19.08 -0.85
C LEU A 223 13.06 19.60 -0.66
N PRO A 224 13.26 20.88 -0.39
CA PRO A 224 14.54 21.36 0.13
C PRO A 224 14.97 20.51 1.35
N TRP A 225 16.25 20.19 1.46
CA TRP A 225 16.71 19.32 2.54
C TRP A 225 16.38 19.86 3.93
N ARG A 226 16.43 21.20 4.09
CA ARG A 226 15.98 21.89 5.30
C ARG A 226 14.53 21.55 5.71
N ASP A 227 13.66 21.36 4.71
CA ASP A 227 12.24 21.05 4.97
C ASP A 227 12.07 19.58 5.36
N VAL A 228 12.88 18.67 4.78
CA VAL A 228 12.97 17.27 5.25
C VAL A 228 13.40 17.23 6.72
N GLN A 229 14.40 18.03 7.10
CA GLN A 229 14.86 18.15 8.48
C GLN A 229 13.77 18.71 9.40
N LYS A 230 13.06 19.77 9.00
CA LYS A 230 11.92 20.33 9.77
C LYS A 230 10.84 19.28 9.99
N ILE A 231 10.48 18.50 8.98
CA ILE A 231 9.52 17.40 9.11
C ILE A 231 10.00 16.38 10.14
N LEU A 232 11.27 15.95 10.08
CA LEU A 232 11.84 15.01 11.05
C LEU A 232 11.82 15.57 12.48
N HIS A 233 12.12 16.85 12.66
CA HIS A 233 12.12 17.53 13.96
C HIS A 233 10.69 17.72 14.52
N SER A 234 9.67 17.89 13.68
CA SER A 234 8.28 18.04 14.11
C SER A 234 7.68 16.75 14.72
N ILE A 235 8.39 15.62 14.61
CA ILE A 235 7.90 14.33 15.11
C ILE A 235 8.18 14.20 16.60
N SER A 236 7.17 14.35 17.44
CA SER A 236 7.28 14.07 18.88
C SER A 236 7.50 12.57 19.12
N ARG A 237 8.66 12.22 19.67
CA ARG A 237 9.04 10.84 20.02
C ARG A 237 8.62 10.42 21.42
N SER A 238 8.01 11.32 22.18
CA SER A 238 7.50 11.04 23.52
C SER A 238 6.18 10.27 23.49
N GLN A 239 5.35 10.52 22.46
CA GLN A 239 4.03 9.91 22.30
C GLN A 239 3.98 8.97 21.09
N ALA A 240 3.24 7.86 21.25
CA ALA A 240 3.01 6.92 20.15
C ALA A 240 1.97 7.50 19.14
N PRO A 241 2.21 7.43 17.83
CA PRO A 241 3.18 6.56 17.14
C PRO A 241 4.46 7.27 16.69
N GLY A 242 4.98 8.22 17.47
CA GLY A 242 6.07 9.09 17.04
C GLY A 242 7.38 8.36 16.75
N LYS A 243 7.77 7.36 17.57
CA LYS A 243 9.02 6.61 17.32
C LYS A 243 8.93 5.79 16.04
N ARG A 244 7.79 5.17 15.78
CA ARG A 244 7.54 4.46 14.52
C ARG A 244 7.65 5.39 13.32
N ASP A 245 6.91 6.49 13.36
CA ASP A 245 6.81 7.43 12.26
C ASP A 245 8.16 8.10 11.99
N PHE A 246 8.92 8.43 13.05
CA PHE A 246 10.29 8.95 12.95
C PHE A 246 11.22 7.93 12.28
N ALA A 247 11.20 6.66 12.72
CA ALA A 247 12.03 5.62 12.11
C ALA A 247 11.71 5.40 10.62
N ILE A 248 10.43 5.41 10.25
CA ILE A 248 9.99 5.32 8.85
C ILE A 248 10.54 6.49 8.04
N MET A 249 10.34 7.73 8.50
CA MET A 249 10.77 8.92 7.76
C MET A 249 12.27 9.06 7.71
N LEU A 250 12.96 8.61 8.75
CA LEU A 250 14.43 8.57 8.76
C LEU A 250 14.98 7.60 7.71
N LEU A 251 14.38 6.41 7.57
CA LEU A 251 14.74 5.45 6.50
C LEU A 251 14.52 6.04 5.10
N LEU A 252 13.39 6.71 4.89
CA LEU A 252 13.10 7.38 3.62
C LEU A 252 14.11 8.48 3.30
N ALA A 253 14.51 9.28 4.32
CA ALA A 253 15.43 10.39 4.16
C ALA A 253 16.89 9.93 4.00
N THR A 254 17.31 8.94 4.80
CA THR A 254 18.70 8.50 4.87
C THR A 254 19.12 7.65 3.68
N TYR A 255 18.27 6.72 3.26
CA TYR A 255 18.60 5.77 2.19
C TYR A 255 17.83 6.02 0.89
N GLY A 256 16.93 6.98 0.87
CA GLY A 256 16.08 7.19 -0.31
C GLY A 256 15.16 6.01 -0.62
N LEU A 257 14.85 5.16 0.35
CA LEU A 257 13.94 4.03 0.18
C LEU A 257 12.54 4.52 -0.22
N GLY A 258 11.84 3.74 -1.03
CA GLY A 258 10.43 3.97 -1.32
C GLY A 258 9.52 3.46 -0.20
N ALA A 259 8.28 3.96 -0.11
CA ALA A 259 7.31 3.49 0.89
C ALA A 259 7.09 1.96 0.85
N ALA A 260 7.04 1.37 -0.34
CA ALA A 260 6.86 -0.07 -0.49
C ALA A 260 8.07 -0.86 0.01
N GLU A 261 9.30 -0.34 -0.19
CA GLU A 261 10.55 -0.93 0.30
C GLU A 261 10.59 -0.90 1.83
N VAL A 262 10.29 0.25 2.44
CA VAL A 262 10.22 0.39 3.91
C VAL A 262 9.14 -0.50 4.52
N LEU A 263 7.98 -0.62 3.88
CA LEU A 263 6.89 -1.46 4.36
C LEU A 263 7.15 -2.95 4.18
N ALA A 264 7.99 -3.34 3.23
CA ALA A 264 8.37 -4.74 3.02
C ALA A 264 9.36 -5.23 4.09
N LEU A 265 10.08 -4.32 4.77
CA LEU A 265 11.05 -4.69 5.81
C LEU A 265 10.45 -5.58 6.88
N ARG A 266 11.20 -6.59 7.25
CA ARG A 266 10.89 -7.56 8.30
C ARG A 266 11.89 -7.44 9.45
N LEU A 267 11.60 -8.06 10.58
CA LEU A 267 12.52 -8.10 11.72
C LEU A 267 13.83 -8.81 11.36
N ASP A 268 13.76 -9.81 10.49
CA ASP A 268 14.90 -10.61 10.03
C ASP A 268 15.83 -9.86 9.06
N ASP A 269 15.38 -8.74 8.51
CA ASP A 269 16.18 -7.91 7.61
C ASP A 269 17.15 -7.00 8.34
N LEU A 270 17.11 -6.98 9.69
CA LEU A 270 17.99 -6.20 10.55
C LEU A 270 19.07 -7.07 11.16
N ASP A 271 20.28 -6.99 10.63
CA ASP A 271 21.44 -7.63 11.20
C ASP A 271 22.17 -6.62 12.12
N TRP A 272 21.87 -6.73 13.42
CA TRP A 272 22.41 -5.82 14.42
C TRP A 272 23.89 -6.05 14.70
N GLN A 273 24.39 -7.29 14.51
CA GLN A 273 25.80 -7.63 14.74
C GLN A 273 26.67 -7.18 13.57
N ALA A 274 26.25 -7.50 12.34
CA ALA A 274 26.93 -7.08 11.15
C ALA A 274 26.72 -5.59 10.82
N GLY A 275 25.78 -4.90 11.50
CA GLY A 275 25.45 -3.51 11.22
C GLY A 275 24.84 -3.31 9.82
N VAL A 276 24.01 -4.26 9.35
CA VAL A 276 23.46 -4.26 8.00
C VAL A 276 21.94 -4.26 8.03
N LEU A 277 21.34 -3.48 7.15
CA LEU A 277 19.91 -3.49 6.82
C LEU A 277 19.74 -4.10 5.43
N ARG A 278 19.06 -5.24 5.33
CA ARG A 278 18.72 -5.89 4.07
C ARG A 278 17.34 -5.43 3.61
N ALA A 279 17.26 -4.78 2.46
CA ALA A 279 15.99 -4.38 1.87
C ALA A 279 15.79 -5.07 0.52
N ARG A 280 14.53 -5.33 0.16
CA ARG A 280 14.17 -5.90 -1.16
C ARG A 280 13.40 -4.86 -1.97
N ARG A 281 13.72 -4.78 -3.24
CA ARG A 281 13.02 -3.90 -4.18
C ARG A 281 11.77 -4.60 -4.72
N PRO A 282 10.56 -4.14 -4.40
CA PRO A 282 9.33 -4.85 -4.79
C PRO A 282 9.14 -5.03 -6.30
N LYS A 283 9.76 -4.14 -7.12
CA LYS A 283 9.64 -4.20 -8.59
C LYS A 283 10.61 -5.17 -9.27
N THR A 284 11.78 -5.39 -8.69
CA THR A 284 12.85 -6.18 -9.30
C THR A 284 13.20 -7.40 -8.48
N ASN A 285 12.69 -7.50 -7.26
CA ASN A 285 13.03 -8.49 -6.24
C ASN A 285 14.55 -8.56 -5.92
N VAL A 286 15.32 -7.55 -6.34
CA VAL A 286 16.76 -7.46 -6.09
C VAL A 286 16.98 -7.07 -4.63
N PRO A 287 17.74 -7.86 -3.86
CA PRO A 287 18.14 -7.46 -2.51
C PRO A 287 19.16 -6.32 -2.59
N ILE A 288 19.09 -5.42 -1.62
CA ILE A 288 20.09 -4.40 -1.37
C ILE A 288 20.52 -4.49 0.09
N GLU A 289 21.81 -4.40 0.32
CA GLU A 289 22.39 -4.28 1.65
C GLU A 289 22.81 -2.82 1.90
N LEU A 290 22.36 -2.29 3.00
CA LEU A 290 22.60 -0.93 3.41
C LEU A 290 23.28 -0.93 4.78
N PRO A 291 24.27 -0.07 5.02
CA PRO A 291 24.88 0.03 6.34
C PRO A 291 23.82 0.54 7.34
N LEU A 292 23.69 -0.13 8.48
CA LEU A 292 22.79 0.26 9.55
C LEU A 292 23.41 1.41 10.34
N LEU A 293 23.24 2.63 9.85
CA LEU A 293 23.83 3.83 10.47
C LEU A 293 23.36 4.02 11.92
N PRO A 294 24.22 4.53 12.83
CA PRO A 294 23.90 4.64 14.26
C PRO A 294 22.61 5.38 14.57
N ALA A 295 22.31 6.45 13.84
CA ALA A 295 21.06 7.21 14.00
C ALA A 295 19.83 6.37 13.65
N VAL A 296 19.90 5.58 12.58
CA VAL A 296 18.83 4.68 12.13
C VAL A 296 18.68 3.54 13.11
N ALA A 297 19.78 2.90 13.52
CA ALA A 297 19.78 1.83 14.52
C ALA A 297 19.11 2.29 15.82
N LYS A 298 19.46 3.46 16.33
CA LYS A 298 18.87 4.06 17.54
C LYS A 298 17.36 4.30 17.38
N ALA A 299 16.92 4.81 16.23
CA ALA A 299 15.50 5.05 15.94
C ALA A 299 14.70 3.75 15.86
N LEU A 300 15.23 2.74 15.16
CA LEU A 300 14.61 1.42 15.04
C LEU A 300 14.54 0.72 16.40
N ALA A 301 15.61 0.70 17.17
CA ALA A 301 15.65 0.12 18.51
C ALA A 301 14.64 0.79 19.45
N ALA A 302 14.50 2.12 19.38
CA ALA A 302 13.53 2.87 20.17
C ALA A 302 12.09 2.50 19.81
N TYR A 303 11.80 2.33 18.52
CA TYR A 303 10.50 1.87 18.07
C TYR A 303 10.21 0.42 18.51
N LEU A 304 11.14 -0.49 18.26
CA LEU A 304 10.99 -1.92 18.56
C LEU A 304 10.75 -2.17 20.06
N ARG A 305 11.53 -1.51 20.91
CA ARG A 305 11.44 -1.69 22.37
C ARG A 305 10.22 -1.02 22.97
N LYS A 306 9.82 0.18 22.47
CA LYS A 306 8.87 1.06 23.18
C LYS A 306 7.50 1.20 22.51
N GLU A 307 7.39 0.97 21.22
CA GLU A 307 6.14 1.26 20.47
C GLU A 307 5.62 0.12 19.60
N ARG A 308 6.50 -0.79 19.14
CA ARG A 308 6.03 -1.88 18.27
C ARG A 308 5.05 -2.76 19.03
N PRO A 309 3.84 -2.97 18.47
CA PRO A 309 2.86 -3.85 19.11
C PRO A 309 3.39 -5.28 19.25
N PRO A 310 2.98 -6.04 20.29
CA PRO A 310 3.38 -7.42 20.51
C PRO A 310 2.58 -8.34 19.55
N ALA A 311 2.96 -8.38 18.30
CA ALA A 311 2.38 -9.28 17.29
C ALA A 311 3.42 -10.35 16.95
N ARG A 312 3.36 -11.51 17.60
CA ARG A 312 4.34 -12.61 17.43
C ARG A 312 4.30 -13.21 16.04
N SER A 313 3.12 -13.39 15.47
CA SER A 313 2.87 -13.97 14.16
C SER A 313 3.24 -13.02 13.00
N ASN A 314 3.30 -11.70 13.25
CA ASN A 314 3.57 -10.71 12.21
C ASN A 314 5.02 -10.20 12.28
N ARG A 315 5.88 -10.71 11.42
CA ARG A 315 7.30 -10.33 11.38
C ARG A 315 7.61 -9.07 10.58
N HIS A 316 6.61 -8.35 10.03
CA HIS A 316 6.87 -7.06 9.40
C HIS A 316 7.39 -6.06 10.44
N LEU A 317 8.36 -5.24 10.03
CA LEU A 317 9.00 -4.28 10.92
C LEU A 317 8.00 -3.23 11.39
N PHE A 318 7.24 -2.61 10.48
CA PHE A 318 6.32 -1.51 10.79
C PHE A 318 4.86 -1.95 10.76
N LEU A 319 4.24 -1.87 11.93
CA LEU A 319 2.86 -2.30 12.15
C LEU A 319 1.94 -1.11 12.43
N ARG A 320 0.65 -1.31 12.19
CA ARG A 320 -0.41 -0.39 12.60
C ARG A 320 -0.48 -0.34 14.14
N LYS A 321 -0.74 0.85 14.72
CA LYS A 321 -0.86 1.02 16.17
C LYS A 321 -2.08 0.31 16.75
N LYS A 322 -3.17 0.25 15.99
CA LYS A 322 -4.44 -0.35 16.41
C LYS A 322 -4.52 -1.78 15.90
N MET A 323 -5.14 -2.64 16.69
CA MET A 323 -5.47 -3.98 16.23
C MET A 323 -6.44 -3.93 15.03
N PRO A 324 -6.35 -4.92 14.17
CA PRO A 324 -5.32 -5.95 14.11
C PRO A 324 -3.98 -5.32 13.72
N TYR A 325 -2.90 -5.74 14.36
CA TYR A 325 -1.54 -5.19 14.15
C TYR A 325 -0.97 -5.61 12.79
N GLU A 326 -1.71 -5.28 11.74
CA GLU A 326 -1.28 -5.53 10.36
C GLU A 326 -0.14 -4.60 9.94
N ARG A 327 0.52 -4.98 8.86
CA ARG A 327 1.46 -4.12 8.16
C ARG A 327 0.81 -2.78 7.79
N MET A 328 1.56 -1.70 7.89
CA MET A 328 1.10 -0.40 7.41
C MET A 328 0.92 -0.41 5.88
N THR A 329 0.12 0.51 5.38
CA THR A 329 -0.06 0.74 3.94
C THR A 329 0.73 1.97 3.47
N SER A 330 1.04 2.04 2.18
CA SER A 330 1.69 3.23 1.57
C SER A 330 0.84 4.50 1.76
N GLY A 331 -0.50 4.36 1.73
CA GLY A 331 -1.42 5.45 2.04
C GLY A 331 -1.26 5.95 3.48
N ALA A 332 -1.09 5.04 4.44
CA ALA A 332 -0.86 5.44 5.83
C ALA A 332 0.45 6.21 6.00
N ILE A 333 1.55 5.78 5.35
CA ILE A 333 2.82 6.55 5.36
C ILE A 333 2.61 7.93 4.76
N ARG A 334 1.93 8.03 3.61
CA ARG A 334 1.64 9.31 2.97
C ARG A 334 0.89 10.25 3.91
N HIS A 335 -0.17 9.78 4.55
CA HIS A 335 -0.93 10.58 5.54
C HIS A 335 -0.07 11.04 6.72
N ARG A 336 0.83 10.18 7.21
CA ARG A 336 1.75 10.58 8.30
C ARG A 336 2.74 11.64 7.85
N ILE A 337 3.33 11.51 6.65
CA ILE A 337 4.22 12.53 6.09
C ILE A 337 3.48 13.86 5.94
N GLN A 338 2.27 13.86 5.38
CA GLN A 338 1.46 15.08 5.23
C GLN A 338 1.12 15.73 6.56
N HIS A 339 0.78 14.93 7.57
CA HIS A 339 0.51 15.43 8.92
C HIS A 339 1.72 16.15 9.53
N TYR A 340 2.92 15.54 9.46
CA TYR A 340 4.13 16.16 10.02
C TYR A 340 4.64 17.32 9.19
N ALA A 341 4.44 17.31 7.88
CA ALA A 341 4.72 18.45 7.02
C ALA A 341 3.84 19.66 7.40
N HIS A 342 2.56 19.42 7.67
CA HIS A 342 1.65 20.46 8.15
C HIS A 342 2.10 21.02 9.51
N LEU A 343 2.46 20.15 10.46
CA LEU A 343 3.01 20.57 11.76
C LEU A 343 4.32 21.36 11.64
N ALA A 344 5.12 21.08 10.61
CA ALA A 344 6.35 21.79 10.31
C ALA A 344 6.12 23.11 9.54
N GLY A 345 4.87 23.51 9.29
CA GLY A 345 4.54 24.72 8.53
C GLY A 345 4.88 24.62 7.03
N ILE A 346 5.00 23.39 6.49
CA ILE A 346 5.34 23.17 5.09
C ILE A 346 4.05 23.01 4.27
N SER A 347 3.74 24.04 3.51
CA SER A 347 2.61 24.04 2.56
C SER A 347 3.02 23.36 1.26
N ALA A 348 2.82 22.06 1.17
CA ALA A 348 2.97 21.35 -0.10
C ALA A 348 1.71 20.52 -0.38
N LYS A 349 1.03 20.84 -1.45
CA LYS A 349 -0.23 20.17 -1.85
C LYS A 349 -0.09 18.66 -2.02
N ILE A 350 1.11 18.15 -2.34
CA ILE A 350 1.36 16.72 -2.55
C ILE A 350 2.75 16.36 -2.00
N ILE A 351 2.82 16.00 -0.73
CA ILE A 351 4.02 15.42 -0.12
C ILE A 351 3.79 13.92 0.14
N GLY A 352 4.80 13.09 -0.15
CA GLY A 352 4.78 11.66 0.11
C GLY A 352 6.20 11.09 0.12
N ALA A 353 6.34 9.78 0.28
CA ALA A 353 7.63 9.09 0.33
C ALA A 353 8.52 9.37 -0.89
N HIS A 354 7.92 9.56 -2.08
CA HIS A 354 8.68 9.92 -3.28
C HIS A 354 9.38 11.29 -3.15
N ALA A 355 8.78 12.26 -2.46
CA ALA A 355 9.43 13.55 -2.23
C ALA A 355 10.71 13.39 -1.39
N PHE A 356 10.68 12.55 -0.34
CA PHE A 356 11.88 12.22 0.45
C PHE A 356 12.95 11.55 -0.42
N ARG A 357 12.57 10.58 -1.25
CA ARG A 357 13.49 9.90 -2.17
C ARG A 357 14.12 10.87 -3.16
N HIS A 358 13.34 11.78 -3.74
CA HIS A 358 13.85 12.82 -4.64
C HIS A 358 14.78 13.79 -3.93
N SER A 359 14.44 14.19 -2.69
CA SER A 359 15.28 15.07 -1.88
C SER A 359 16.60 14.40 -1.48
N HIS A 360 16.57 13.10 -1.14
CA HIS A 360 17.79 12.31 -0.89
C HIS A 360 18.67 12.29 -2.13
N ALA A 361 18.13 11.95 -3.29
CA ALA A 361 18.88 11.87 -4.54
C ALA A 361 19.48 13.23 -4.94
N ALA A 362 18.68 14.29 -4.89
CA ALA A 362 19.16 15.65 -5.18
C ALA A 362 20.33 16.05 -4.26
N ARG A 363 20.19 15.75 -2.96
CA ARG A 363 21.25 16.03 -1.98
C ARG A 363 22.53 15.25 -2.29
N GLN A 364 22.45 13.97 -2.67
CA GLN A 364 23.63 13.18 -3.03
C GLN A 364 24.33 13.75 -4.27
N VAL A 365 23.55 14.15 -5.29
CA VAL A 365 24.10 14.80 -6.48
C VAL A 365 24.72 16.14 -6.15
N ASP A 366 24.08 16.97 -5.29
CA ASP A 366 24.64 18.26 -4.82
C ASP A 366 25.92 18.07 -4.02
N ALA A 367 26.05 16.98 -3.25
CA ALA A 367 27.23 16.61 -2.51
C ALA A 367 28.36 16.03 -3.39
N GLY A 368 28.16 15.92 -4.69
CA GLY A 368 29.20 15.44 -5.61
C GLY A 368 29.15 13.95 -5.94
N ALA A 369 28.17 13.19 -5.45
CA ALA A 369 28.05 11.78 -5.77
C ALA A 369 27.86 11.56 -7.28
N ASN A 370 28.48 10.49 -7.79
CA ASN A 370 28.27 10.09 -9.18
C ASN A 370 26.81 9.71 -9.42
N ILE A 371 26.22 10.27 -10.48
CA ILE A 371 24.81 10.03 -10.85
C ILE A 371 24.53 8.56 -11.06
N LYS A 372 25.47 7.81 -11.63
CA LYS A 372 25.36 6.36 -11.81
C LYS A 372 25.22 5.64 -10.47
N VAL A 373 26.05 5.97 -9.50
CA VAL A 373 25.99 5.41 -8.15
C VAL A 373 24.66 5.75 -7.46
N VAL A 374 24.20 7.00 -7.59
CA VAL A 374 22.87 7.39 -7.08
C VAL A 374 21.76 6.61 -7.74
N SER A 375 21.85 6.40 -9.07
CA SER A 375 20.90 5.58 -9.85
C SER A 375 20.83 4.14 -9.34
N ASP A 376 21.99 3.53 -9.12
CA ASP A 376 22.11 2.15 -8.66
C ASP A 376 21.58 1.99 -7.23
N ILE A 377 21.92 2.91 -6.32
CA ILE A 377 21.37 2.98 -4.95
C ILE A 377 19.84 3.09 -4.99
N LEU A 378 19.29 3.91 -5.88
CA LEU A 378 17.84 4.07 -6.03
C LEU A 378 17.18 2.96 -6.84
N GLY A 379 17.95 2.14 -7.58
CA GLY A 379 17.46 1.05 -8.42
C GLY A 379 16.67 1.52 -9.63
N HIS A 380 17.11 2.57 -10.25
CA HIS A 380 16.53 3.01 -11.49
C HIS A 380 17.00 2.11 -12.65
N ARG A 381 16.05 1.56 -13.41
CA ARG A 381 16.36 0.77 -14.60
C ARG A 381 16.78 1.60 -15.80
N SER A 382 16.44 2.89 -15.81
CA SER A 382 16.70 3.82 -16.90
C SER A 382 17.44 5.04 -16.38
N SER A 383 18.48 5.44 -17.10
CA SER A 383 19.23 6.68 -16.84
C SER A 383 18.34 7.92 -16.91
N SER A 384 17.29 7.91 -17.72
CA SER A 384 16.30 8.99 -17.80
C SER A 384 15.57 9.22 -16.47
N SER A 385 15.39 8.18 -15.64
CA SER A 385 14.81 8.33 -14.30
C SER A 385 15.72 9.05 -13.32
N THR A 386 17.04 9.06 -13.59
CA THR A 386 18.03 9.69 -12.73
C THR A 386 18.44 11.06 -13.24
N SER A 387 18.41 11.30 -14.55
CA SER A 387 18.70 12.61 -15.17
C SER A 387 17.81 13.73 -14.63
N ILE A 388 16.62 13.38 -14.15
CA ILE A 388 15.69 14.33 -13.50
C ILE A 388 16.33 15.00 -12.25
N TYR A 389 17.27 14.35 -11.56
CA TYR A 389 17.94 14.92 -10.39
C TYR A 389 19.04 15.91 -10.75
N VAL A 390 19.63 15.76 -11.94
CA VAL A 390 20.63 16.73 -12.44
C VAL A 390 19.98 18.10 -12.63
N ARG A 391 18.74 18.13 -13.08
CA ARG A 391 17.97 19.38 -13.27
C ARG A 391 17.65 20.10 -11.96
N VAL A 392 17.68 19.41 -10.83
CA VAL A 392 17.37 19.96 -9.51
C VAL A 392 18.65 20.31 -8.75
N ALA A 393 19.80 19.82 -9.19
CA ALA A 393 21.11 20.15 -8.63
C ALA A 393 21.58 21.55 -9.07
N LEU A 394 20.85 22.59 -8.65
CA LEU A 394 21.09 23.97 -9.05
C LEU A 394 22.52 24.46 -8.75
N ARG A 395 23.16 23.97 -7.68
CA ARG A 395 24.54 24.33 -7.35
C ARG A 395 25.52 23.88 -8.42
N ARG A 396 25.38 22.61 -8.90
CA ARG A 396 26.23 22.08 -9.98
C ARG A 396 25.92 22.70 -11.33
N LEU A 397 24.66 22.98 -11.63
CA LEU A 397 24.31 23.68 -12.87
C LEU A 397 24.94 25.06 -12.94
N ARG A 398 25.04 25.78 -11.82
CA ARG A 398 25.72 27.08 -11.75
C ARG A 398 27.23 27.01 -12.01
N THR A 399 27.90 25.90 -11.65
CA THR A 399 29.35 25.74 -11.88
C THR A 399 29.70 25.39 -13.33
N VAL A 400 28.75 24.88 -14.09
CA VAL A 400 28.92 24.56 -15.52
C VAL A 400 28.21 25.58 -16.45
N ALA A 401 27.51 26.52 -15.88
CA ALA A 401 26.89 27.59 -16.65
C ALA A 401 27.95 28.51 -17.23
N LEU A 402 27.89 28.78 -18.53
CA LEU A 402 28.75 29.76 -19.18
C LEU A 402 28.45 31.18 -18.61
N PRO A 403 29.46 32.03 -18.49
CA PRO A 403 29.21 33.41 -18.10
C PRO A 403 28.29 34.10 -19.10
N VAL A 404 27.39 34.92 -18.61
CA VAL A 404 26.51 35.70 -19.45
C VAL A 404 27.40 36.61 -20.34
N PRO A 405 27.28 36.57 -21.67
CA PRO A 405 27.98 37.53 -22.52
C PRO A 405 27.62 38.96 -22.09
N ARG A 406 28.64 39.80 -21.92
CA ARG A 406 28.45 41.23 -21.67
C ARG A 406 28.03 41.94 -22.93
#